data_1aa9820ab40f69486f55661ffa9ccc64
#
_entry.id   1aa9820ab40f69486f55661ffa9ccc64
#
_cell.length_a   1.000
_cell.length_b   1.000
_cell.length_c   1.000
_cell.angle_alpha   90.00
_cell.angle_beta   90.00
_cell.angle_gamma   90.00
#
_symmetry.space_group_name_H-M   'P 1'
#
loop_
_entity.id
_entity.type
_entity.pdbx_description
1 polymer ?
#
loop_
_entity_poly.entity_id
_entity_poly.type
_entity_poly.pdbx_seq_one_letter_code
_entity_poly.pdbx_strand_id
1 'polypeptide(L)'
;LLQLAAELAARGVDVDLYAGFRDEPYRVDAFSAACRSVHIATDSGRHGHHGFVTDLLDPAKYTAVCTCGPEIMMEKVAKMCPRAGVRVYVSREAKKACGVGACLGCTCKSKNGGVSVCKDGPVFEGSVLYELD
;
A
#
# COMPACT_ATOMS: atom_id res chain seq x y z
N LEU A 1 1.49 -7.93 -1.38
CA LEU A 1 2.62 -7.39 -0.57
C LEU A 1 3.55 -8.47 -0.02
N LEU A 2 3.07 -9.68 0.35
CA LEU A 2 3.93 -10.72 0.93
C LEU A 2 5.09 -11.12 0.02
N GLN A 3 4.83 -11.36 -1.28
CA GLN A 3 5.88 -11.67 -2.24
C GLN A 3 6.90 -10.53 -2.35
N LEU A 4 6.44 -9.28 -2.43
CA LEU A 4 7.33 -8.11 -2.45
C LEU A 4 8.22 -8.05 -1.20
N ALA A 5 7.65 -8.27 -0.02
CA ALA A 5 8.40 -8.29 1.24
C ALA A 5 9.47 -9.37 1.24
N ALA A 6 9.13 -10.60 0.80
CA ALA A 6 10.07 -11.71 0.72
C ALA A 6 11.22 -11.45 -0.27
N GLU A 7 10.92 -10.89 -1.45
CA GLU A 7 11.93 -10.57 -2.46
C GLU A 7 12.87 -9.43 -2.01
N LEU A 8 12.33 -8.41 -1.35
CA LEU A 8 13.14 -7.31 -0.79
C LEU A 8 14.05 -7.83 0.33
N ALA A 9 13.51 -8.64 1.25
CA ALA A 9 14.30 -9.26 2.32
C ALA A 9 15.42 -10.15 1.77
N ALA A 10 15.15 -10.94 0.73
CA ALA A 10 16.15 -11.77 0.06
C ALA A 10 17.29 -10.94 -0.59
N ARG A 11 17.03 -9.66 -0.88
CA ARG A 11 18.03 -8.70 -1.40
C ARG A 11 18.70 -7.88 -0.30
N GLY A 12 18.47 -8.21 0.97
CA GLY A 12 19.07 -7.53 2.12
C GLY A 12 18.42 -6.17 2.46
N VAL A 13 17.20 -5.93 2.00
CA VAL A 13 16.44 -4.73 2.34
C VAL A 13 15.61 -4.99 3.60
N ASP A 14 15.73 -4.11 4.59
CA ASP A 14 14.89 -4.14 5.78
C ASP A 14 13.45 -3.74 5.43
N VAL A 15 12.51 -4.62 5.72
CA VAL A 15 11.08 -4.42 5.45
C VAL A 15 10.31 -4.46 6.77
N ASP A 16 9.52 -3.43 7.02
CA ASP A 16 8.55 -3.40 8.10
C ASP A 16 7.14 -3.44 7.51
N LEU A 17 6.26 -4.27 8.07
CA LEU A 17 4.87 -4.36 7.66
C LEU A 17 3.97 -3.59 8.61
N TYR A 18 3.05 -2.84 8.04
CA TYR A 18 1.92 -2.22 8.72
C TYR A 18 0.62 -2.79 8.15
N ALA A 19 -0.09 -3.61 8.92
CA ALA A 19 -1.27 -4.33 8.47
C ALA A 19 -2.51 -3.97 9.28
N GLY A 20 -3.55 -3.50 8.60
CA GLY A 20 -4.84 -3.18 9.19
C GLY A 20 -5.88 -4.25 8.90
N PHE A 21 -6.66 -4.64 9.92
CA PHE A 21 -7.73 -5.61 9.83
C PHE A 21 -8.98 -5.08 10.55
N ARG A 22 -10.14 -5.63 10.22
CA ARG A 22 -11.37 -5.31 10.99
C ARG A 22 -11.33 -5.91 12.38
N ASP A 23 -10.99 -7.20 12.48
CA ASP A 23 -10.98 -7.96 13.72
C ASP A 23 -9.82 -8.96 13.76
N GLU A 24 -9.94 -10.11 13.09
CA GLU A 24 -8.95 -11.18 13.15
C GLU A 24 -7.83 -10.97 12.11
N PRO A 25 -6.56 -10.85 12.55
CA PRO A 25 -5.41 -10.82 11.64
C PRO A 25 -5.20 -12.21 11.00
N TYR A 26 -4.75 -12.19 9.74
CA TYR A 26 -4.42 -13.42 9.01
C TYR A 26 -3.07 -13.28 8.30
N ARG A 27 -2.41 -14.43 8.04
CA ARG A 27 -1.09 -14.53 7.40
C ARG A 27 0.05 -13.79 8.13
N VAL A 28 -0.12 -13.47 9.39
CA VAL A 28 0.87 -12.74 10.20
C VAL A 28 2.20 -13.50 10.27
N ASP A 29 2.15 -14.82 10.46
CA ASP A 29 3.35 -15.66 10.53
C ASP A 29 4.17 -15.61 9.24
N ALA A 30 3.50 -15.64 8.08
CA ALA A 30 4.17 -15.54 6.79
C ALA A 30 4.87 -14.18 6.60
N PHE A 31 4.25 -13.10 7.06
CA PHE A 31 4.89 -11.79 7.04
C PHE A 31 6.01 -11.66 8.06
N SER A 32 5.85 -12.24 9.24
CA SER A 32 6.88 -12.23 10.29
C SER A 32 8.16 -12.95 9.85
N ALA A 33 8.04 -13.95 8.98
CA ALA A 33 9.18 -14.63 8.40
C ALA A 33 9.94 -13.79 7.35
N ALA A 34 9.28 -12.82 6.71
CA ALA A 34 9.84 -12.01 5.64
C ALA A 34 10.18 -10.57 6.08
N CYS A 35 9.58 -10.06 7.15
CA CYS A 35 9.72 -8.70 7.60
C CYS A 35 10.55 -8.61 8.89
N ARG A 36 11.29 -7.50 9.03
CA ARG A 36 12.01 -7.19 10.26
C ARG A 36 11.04 -6.94 11.42
N SER A 37 9.93 -6.26 11.16
CA SER A 37 8.85 -6.03 12.13
C SER A 37 7.49 -6.07 11.48
N VAL A 38 6.47 -6.44 12.28
CA VAL A 38 5.06 -6.47 11.85
C VAL A 38 4.24 -5.68 12.86
N HIS A 39 3.60 -4.63 12.39
CA HIS A 39 2.72 -3.76 13.16
C HIS A 39 1.28 -4.01 12.76
N ILE A 40 0.42 -4.35 13.71
CA ILE A 40 -0.98 -4.69 13.47
C ILE A 40 -1.88 -3.63 14.09
N ALA A 41 -2.88 -3.22 13.35
CA ALA A 41 -4.00 -2.42 13.84
C ALA A 41 -5.32 -3.14 13.53
N THR A 42 -6.28 -3.08 14.45
CA THR A 42 -7.63 -3.62 14.24
C THR A 42 -8.68 -2.62 14.66
N ASP A 43 -9.79 -2.61 13.92
CA ASP A 43 -10.95 -1.76 14.26
C ASP A 43 -11.57 -2.20 15.61
N SER A 44 -11.52 -3.49 15.93
CA SER A 44 -12.03 -4.05 17.18
C SER A 44 -11.13 -3.78 18.39
N GLY A 45 -9.84 -3.48 18.17
CA GLY A 45 -8.84 -3.36 19.25
C GLY A 45 -8.46 -4.68 19.94
N ARG A 46 -8.92 -5.82 19.42
CA ARG A 46 -8.60 -7.14 20.02
C ARG A 46 -7.16 -7.57 19.75
N HIS A 47 -6.60 -7.11 18.63
CA HIS A 47 -5.25 -7.44 18.21
C HIS A 47 -4.50 -6.18 17.80
N GLY A 48 -3.36 -5.93 18.42
CA GLY A 48 -2.51 -4.81 18.13
C GLY A 48 -3.10 -3.45 18.52
N HIS A 49 -2.87 -2.42 17.69
CA HIS A 49 -3.39 -1.08 17.90
C HIS A 49 -4.89 -1.00 17.61
N HIS A 50 -5.65 -0.36 18.50
CA HIS A 50 -7.05 -0.05 18.23
C HIS A 50 -7.15 1.22 17.40
N GLY A 51 -7.53 1.09 16.14
CA GLY A 51 -7.66 2.21 15.21
C GLY A 51 -7.08 1.91 13.84
N PHE A 52 -6.69 2.97 13.13
CA PHE A 52 -6.18 2.84 11.78
C PHE A 52 -4.69 2.49 11.74
N VAL A 53 -4.30 1.63 10.83
CA VAL A 53 -2.90 1.27 10.62
C VAL A 53 -2.02 2.48 10.27
N THR A 54 -2.60 3.50 9.67
CA THR A 54 -1.93 4.77 9.36
C THR A 54 -1.51 5.56 10.59
N ASP A 55 -2.08 5.28 11.76
CA ASP A 55 -1.75 5.96 13.01
C ASP A 55 -0.41 5.44 13.58
N LEU A 56 -0.01 4.25 13.17
CA LEU A 56 1.28 3.63 13.54
C LEU A 56 2.41 4.02 12.59
N LEU A 57 2.09 4.47 11.36
CA LEU A 57 3.09 4.72 10.33
C LEU A 57 3.76 6.08 10.52
N ASP A 58 5.07 6.05 10.67
CA ASP A 58 5.94 7.22 10.56
C ASP A 58 6.77 7.10 9.27
N PRO A 59 6.38 7.77 8.18
CA PRO A 59 7.08 7.64 6.91
C PRO A 59 8.54 8.09 6.95
N ALA A 60 8.90 9.02 7.82
CA ALA A 60 10.27 9.56 7.91
C ALA A 60 11.33 8.51 8.28
N LYS A 61 10.89 7.34 8.78
CA LYS A 61 11.77 6.21 9.09
C LYS A 61 12.17 5.37 7.88
N TYR A 62 11.60 5.64 6.71
CA TYR A 62 11.71 4.78 5.53
C TYR A 62 12.23 5.54 4.32
N THR A 63 12.88 4.82 3.41
CA THR A 63 13.31 5.35 2.11
C THR A 63 12.21 5.29 1.06
N ALA A 64 11.28 4.35 1.23
CA ALA A 64 10.09 4.21 0.40
C ALA A 64 8.97 3.51 1.16
N VAL A 65 7.73 3.79 0.79
CA VAL A 65 6.54 3.13 1.33
C VAL A 65 5.74 2.53 0.18
N CYS A 66 5.31 1.27 0.33
CA CYS A 66 4.43 0.59 -0.60
C CYS A 66 3.09 0.33 0.08
N THR A 67 1.98 0.75 -0.52
CA THR A 67 0.65 0.60 0.08
C THR A 67 -0.32 -0.10 -0.87
N CYS A 68 -1.19 -0.92 -0.29
CA CYS A 68 -2.27 -1.62 -0.99
C CYS A 68 -3.43 -1.84 -0.02
N GLY A 69 -4.64 -1.55 -0.43
CA GLY A 69 -5.86 -1.74 0.38
C GLY A 69 -6.96 -0.74 0.07
N PRO A 70 -7.78 -0.36 1.06
CA PRO A 70 -8.86 0.59 0.86
C PRO A 70 -8.36 1.94 0.34
N GLU A 71 -9.12 2.55 -0.56
CA GLU A 71 -8.78 3.82 -1.21
C GLU A 71 -8.40 4.92 -0.22
N ILE A 72 -9.24 5.10 0.82
CA ILE A 72 -9.02 6.14 1.84
C ILE A 72 -7.69 5.94 2.57
N MET A 73 -7.31 4.69 2.85
CA MET A 73 -6.03 4.38 3.47
C MET A 73 -4.87 4.70 2.54
N MET A 74 -4.94 4.26 1.28
CA MET A 74 -3.90 4.50 0.29
C MET A 74 -3.70 6.00 0.02
N GLU A 75 -4.77 6.76 -0.09
CA GLU A 75 -4.71 8.22 -0.25
C GLU A 75 -4.07 8.90 0.96
N LYS A 76 -4.44 8.50 2.19
CA LYS A 76 -3.83 9.04 3.42
C LYS A 76 -2.32 8.77 3.45
N VAL A 77 -1.90 7.54 3.17
CA VAL A 77 -0.48 7.17 3.10
C VAL A 77 0.25 7.95 2.00
N ALA A 78 -0.37 8.08 0.82
CA ALA A 78 0.19 8.83 -0.30
C ALA A 78 0.41 10.31 0.01
N LYS A 79 -0.44 10.92 0.85
CA LYS A 79 -0.27 12.31 1.30
C LYS A 79 0.74 12.46 2.46
N MET A 80 0.88 11.45 3.30
CA MET A 80 1.84 11.48 4.42
C MET A 80 3.29 11.39 3.95
N CYS A 81 3.59 10.53 2.98
CA CYS A 81 4.95 10.22 2.57
C CYS A 81 5.71 11.40 1.96
N PRO A 82 5.17 12.18 1.00
CA PRO A 82 5.86 13.32 0.42
C PRO A 82 6.16 14.42 1.43
N ARG A 83 5.30 14.63 2.41
CA ARG A 83 5.54 15.58 3.52
C ARG A 83 6.76 15.22 4.35
N ALA A 84 7.10 13.93 4.40
CA ALA A 84 8.31 13.40 5.02
C ALA A 84 9.49 13.25 4.03
N GLY A 85 9.34 13.66 2.76
CA GLY A 85 10.34 13.49 1.72
C GLY A 85 10.53 12.04 1.24
N VAL A 86 9.52 11.19 1.44
CA VAL A 86 9.57 9.74 1.17
C VAL A 86 8.74 9.39 -0.06
N ARG A 87 9.30 8.55 -0.93
CA ARG A 87 8.58 8.03 -2.09
C ARG A 87 7.50 7.03 -1.65
N VAL A 88 6.34 7.09 -2.32
CA VAL A 88 5.24 6.17 -2.07
C VAL A 88 4.77 5.50 -3.36
N TYR A 89 4.60 4.19 -3.28
CA TYR A 89 4.05 3.36 -4.35
C TYR A 89 2.72 2.78 -3.92
N VAL A 90 1.73 2.91 -4.79
CA VAL A 90 0.34 2.51 -4.53
C VAL A 90 -0.04 1.38 -5.47
N SER A 91 -0.40 0.23 -4.92
CA SER A 91 -0.94 -0.89 -5.69
C SER A 91 -2.46 -0.75 -5.80
N ARG A 92 -2.91 -0.36 -6.99
CA ARG A 92 -4.32 -0.11 -7.28
C ARG A 92 -5.01 -1.38 -7.77
N GLU A 93 -6.19 -1.66 -7.25
CA GLU A 93 -7.07 -2.70 -7.76
C GLU A 93 -8.26 -2.09 -8.51
N ALA A 94 -8.67 -2.75 -9.59
CA ALA A 94 -9.87 -2.42 -10.34
C ALA A 94 -10.44 -3.68 -11.01
N LYS A 95 -11.73 -3.67 -11.29
CA LYS A 95 -12.35 -4.75 -12.08
C LYS A 95 -11.77 -4.74 -13.50
N LYS A 96 -11.22 -5.87 -13.92
CA LYS A 96 -10.57 -6.03 -15.22
C LYS A 96 -11.41 -6.96 -16.09
N ALA A 97 -11.67 -6.54 -17.34
CA ALA A 97 -12.30 -7.38 -18.34
C ALA A 97 -11.27 -7.87 -19.38
N CYS A 98 -10.66 -6.96 -20.16
CA CYS A 98 -9.73 -7.35 -21.21
C CYS A 98 -8.30 -7.62 -20.74
N GLY A 99 -7.83 -6.96 -19.70
CA GLY A 99 -6.44 -7.08 -19.21
C GLY A 99 -5.36 -6.39 -20.07
N VAL A 100 -5.73 -5.81 -21.21
CA VAL A 100 -4.80 -5.26 -22.22
C VAL A 100 -5.00 -3.77 -22.52
N GLY A 101 -5.82 -3.09 -21.73
CA GLY A 101 -6.09 -1.65 -21.90
C GLY A 101 -7.10 -1.28 -22.98
N ALA A 102 -7.75 -2.25 -23.65
CA ALA A 102 -8.65 -1.98 -24.77
C ALA A 102 -10.06 -1.57 -24.34
N CYS A 103 -10.60 -2.17 -23.27
CA CYS A 103 -12.01 -1.95 -22.87
C CYS A 103 -12.21 -0.75 -21.94
N LEU A 104 -11.13 -0.18 -21.40
CA LEU A 104 -11.12 0.92 -20.42
C LEU A 104 -11.90 0.63 -19.12
N GLY A 105 -12.34 -0.62 -18.88
CA GLY A 105 -13.14 -1.00 -17.73
C GLY A 105 -12.42 -0.88 -16.38
N CYS A 106 -11.08 -0.89 -16.37
CA CYS A 106 -10.25 -0.72 -15.18
C CYS A 106 -9.66 0.69 -15.06
N THR A 107 -10.21 1.69 -15.77
CA THR A 107 -9.72 3.07 -15.70
C THR A 107 -10.01 3.65 -14.33
N CYS A 108 -9.00 4.23 -13.70
CA CYS A 108 -9.12 5.01 -12.49
C CYS A 108 -8.65 6.45 -12.75
N LYS A 109 -9.09 7.37 -11.89
CA LYS A 109 -8.67 8.77 -11.95
C LYS A 109 -7.19 8.89 -11.62
N SER A 110 -6.50 9.75 -12.33
CA SER A 110 -5.15 10.20 -12.01
C SER A 110 -5.06 11.72 -12.14
N LYS A 111 -3.99 12.31 -11.68
CA LYS A 111 -3.74 13.75 -11.76
C LYS A 111 -3.82 14.29 -13.18
N ASN A 112 -3.42 13.50 -14.18
CA ASN A 112 -3.34 13.90 -15.60
C ASN A 112 -4.44 13.26 -16.46
N GLY A 113 -5.55 12.80 -15.85
CA GLY A 113 -6.64 12.13 -16.55
C GLY A 113 -6.86 10.69 -16.10
N GLY A 114 -7.39 9.80 -16.97
CA GLY A 114 -7.59 8.40 -16.67
C GLY A 114 -6.37 7.54 -16.94
N VAL A 115 -6.06 6.59 -16.05
CA VAL A 115 -5.05 5.55 -16.26
C VAL A 115 -5.69 4.16 -16.17
N SER A 116 -5.25 3.23 -17.01
CA SER A 116 -5.77 1.85 -17.03
C SER A 116 -4.94 0.97 -16.13
N VAL A 117 -5.54 0.47 -15.04
CA VAL A 117 -4.81 -0.35 -14.06
C VAL A 117 -4.14 -1.59 -14.68
N CYS A 118 -4.77 -2.20 -15.68
CA CYS A 118 -4.23 -3.40 -16.32
C CYS A 118 -3.04 -3.15 -17.25
N LYS A 119 -2.91 -1.93 -17.81
CA LYS A 119 -1.88 -1.58 -18.79
C LYS A 119 -0.80 -0.68 -18.17
N ASP A 120 -1.22 0.37 -17.43
CA ASP A 120 -0.35 1.40 -16.92
C ASP A 120 0.14 1.09 -15.49
N GLY A 121 -0.56 0.19 -14.76
CA GLY A 121 -0.25 -0.25 -13.42
C GLY A 121 0.02 -1.76 -13.31
N PRO A 122 -0.36 -2.44 -12.24
CA PRO A 122 -1.22 -2.00 -11.13
C PRO A 122 -0.53 -1.10 -10.09
N VAL A 123 0.80 -0.98 -10.12
CA VAL A 123 1.56 -0.17 -9.17
C VAL A 123 1.88 1.18 -9.79
N PHE A 124 1.54 2.23 -9.07
CA PHE A 124 1.76 3.62 -9.48
C PHE A 124 2.55 4.35 -8.40
N GLU A 125 3.32 5.35 -8.80
CA GLU A 125 3.82 6.33 -7.86
C GLU A 125 2.64 7.17 -7.33
N GLY A 126 2.62 7.48 -6.02
CA GLY A 126 1.48 8.17 -5.40
C GLY A 126 1.14 9.51 -6.04
N SER A 127 2.15 10.22 -6.53
CA SER A 127 2.01 11.48 -7.27
C SER A 127 1.23 11.37 -8.59
N VAL A 128 1.11 10.17 -9.14
CA VAL A 128 0.32 9.93 -10.36
C VAL A 128 -1.18 9.87 -10.03
N LEU A 129 -1.54 9.23 -8.90
CA LEU A 129 -2.93 8.98 -8.54
C LEU A 129 -3.57 10.09 -7.70
N TYR A 130 -2.78 10.75 -6.86
CA TYR A 130 -3.30 11.69 -5.87
C TYR A 130 -2.63 13.06 -5.99
N GLU A 131 -3.38 14.11 -5.67
CA GLU A 131 -2.81 15.42 -5.42
C GLU A 131 -2.08 15.36 -4.07
N LEU A 132 -0.78 15.63 -4.11
CA LEU A 132 0.10 15.58 -2.95
C LEU A 132 0.44 17.02 -2.57
N ASP A 133 -0.44 17.63 -1.75
CA ASP A 133 -0.26 18.99 -1.23
C ASP A 133 0.61 18.98 0.04
#